data_146b1edc4eb0d01f785378c6009017fe
#
_entry.id   146b1edc4eb0d01f785378c6009017fe
#
_cell.length_a   1.000
_cell.length_b   1.000
_cell.length_c   1.000
_cell.angle_alpha   90.00
_cell.angle_beta   90.00
_cell.angle_gamma   90.00
#
_symmetry.space_group_name_H-M   'P 1'
#
loop_
_entity.id
_entity.type
_entity.pdbx_description
1 polymer ?
#
loop_
_entity_poly.entity_id
_entity_poly.type
_entity_poly.pdbx_seq_one_letter_code
_entity_poly.pdbx_strand_id
1 'polypeptide(L)'
;VMQNVIYVPLFEEEPECENFMLRNKNKEVASFMFDAVRFSYKVFAQCNASKHGGKMYYVDGDSVFTKTMDDEILDMLLPDKTCVSHYYRQGMYTETGFIGFNMNHECMQYFIEHYRNLYINDTVYGLSHYTDCHTFDNTRKIMTNKFSDEYYEKKLGDGGTGHIMARCNLIHDYLDHRKGKRKSQKHSPEWKRS
;
A
#
# COMPACT_ATOMS: atom_id res chain seq x y z
N VAL A 1 13.29 -22.37 6.86
CA VAL A 1 13.83 -21.69 5.66
C VAL A 1 12.63 -21.31 4.82
N MET A 2 12.38 -20.03 4.63
CA MET A 2 11.35 -19.57 3.68
C MET A 2 11.79 -19.97 2.28
N GLN A 3 11.03 -20.86 1.63
CA GLN A 3 11.22 -21.17 0.22
C GLN A 3 10.62 -20.01 -0.59
N ASN A 4 11.31 -19.57 -1.64
CA ASN A 4 10.85 -18.57 -2.60
C ASN A 4 10.83 -17.10 -2.09
N VAL A 5 11.71 -16.71 -1.17
CA VAL A 5 11.93 -15.31 -0.83
C VAL A 5 13.00 -14.74 -1.74
N ILE A 6 12.67 -13.63 -2.43
CA ILE A 6 13.60 -12.87 -3.25
C ILE A 6 13.88 -11.56 -2.51
N TYR A 7 15.16 -11.32 -2.23
CA TYR A 7 15.62 -10.02 -1.73
C TYR A 7 15.89 -9.08 -2.90
N VAL A 8 15.25 -7.91 -2.87
CA VAL A 8 15.39 -6.89 -3.92
C VAL A 8 16.04 -5.65 -3.30
N PRO A 9 17.28 -5.29 -3.69
CA PRO A 9 17.93 -4.08 -3.22
C PRO A 9 17.32 -2.85 -3.89
N LEU A 10 16.48 -2.10 -3.16
CA LEU A 10 15.62 -1.06 -3.73
C LEU A 10 16.37 -0.01 -4.56
N PHE A 11 17.50 0.49 -4.10
CA PHE A 11 18.23 1.55 -4.81
C PHE A 11 18.92 1.06 -6.09
N GLU A 12 19.31 -0.22 -6.13
CA GLU A 12 19.89 -0.82 -7.33
C GLU A 12 18.82 -1.06 -8.41
N GLU A 13 17.64 -1.55 -7.99
CA GLU A 13 16.53 -1.89 -8.88
C GLU A 13 15.65 -0.68 -9.24
N GLU A 14 15.68 0.37 -8.41
CA GLU A 14 14.88 1.59 -8.57
C GLU A 14 15.74 2.84 -8.25
N PRO A 15 16.70 3.22 -9.11
CA PRO A 15 17.61 4.36 -8.88
C PRO A 15 16.90 5.68 -8.65
N GLU A 16 15.69 5.86 -9.18
CA GLU A 16 14.89 7.07 -8.97
C GLU A 16 14.46 7.25 -7.50
N CYS A 17 14.39 6.15 -6.75
CA CYS A 17 14.17 6.21 -5.31
C CYS A 17 15.37 6.87 -4.60
N GLU A 18 16.59 6.47 -4.93
CA GLU A 18 17.81 7.08 -4.40
C GLU A 18 17.94 8.54 -4.84
N ASN A 19 17.68 8.83 -6.12
CA ASN A 19 17.70 10.18 -6.67
C ASN A 19 16.74 11.10 -5.92
N PHE A 20 15.49 10.65 -5.68
CA PHE A 20 14.52 11.40 -4.88
C PHE A 20 15.02 11.64 -3.47
N MET A 21 15.52 10.61 -2.79
CA MET A 21 16.07 10.71 -1.44
C MET A 21 17.23 11.70 -1.39
N LEU A 22 18.21 11.62 -2.28
CA LEU A 22 19.41 12.47 -2.28
C LEU A 22 19.06 13.95 -2.46
N ARG A 23 18.15 14.29 -3.39
CA ARG A 23 17.78 15.70 -3.63
C ARG A 23 16.85 16.28 -2.56
N ASN A 24 16.19 15.42 -1.74
CA ASN A 24 15.20 15.86 -0.76
C ASN A 24 15.60 15.61 0.70
N LYS A 25 16.69 14.88 0.99
CA LYS A 25 17.10 14.49 2.35
C LYS A 25 17.31 15.62 3.35
N ASN A 26 17.60 16.83 2.84
CA ASN A 26 17.85 18.01 3.67
C ASN A 26 16.61 18.92 3.79
N LYS A 27 15.47 18.54 3.22
CA LYS A 27 14.23 19.31 3.40
C LYS A 27 13.75 19.20 4.84
N GLU A 28 13.34 20.33 5.41
CA GLU A 28 12.77 20.36 6.74
C GLU A 28 11.47 19.52 6.79
N VAL A 29 11.34 18.70 7.80
CA VAL A 29 10.19 17.83 8.04
C VAL A 29 9.39 18.35 9.24
N ALA A 30 8.33 19.10 8.99
CA ALA A 30 7.50 19.68 10.03
C ALA A 30 6.83 18.63 10.95
N SER A 31 6.48 17.48 10.40
CA SER A 31 5.97 16.34 11.16
C SER A 31 6.05 15.05 10.34
N PHE A 32 5.79 13.91 10.98
CA PHE A 32 5.71 12.61 10.32
C PHE A 32 4.88 12.61 9.02
N MET A 33 3.78 13.37 8.97
CA MET A 33 2.89 13.40 7.79
C MET A 33 3.50 14.15 6.60
N PHE A 34 4.58 14.89 6.80
CA PHE A 34 5.31 15.68 5.79
C PHE A 34 6.69 15.12 5.46
N ASP A 35 6.98 13.88 5.84
CA ASP A 35 8.23 13.18 5.52
C ASP A 35 8.10 12.40 4.20
N ALA A 36 8.17 13.12 3.08
CA ALA A 36 8.06 12.50 1.75
C ALA A 36 9.17 11.48 1.47
N VAL A 37 10.38 11.71 1.95
CA VAL A 37 11.51 10.77 1.76
C VAL A 37 11.21 9.44 2.42
N ARG A 38 10.73 9.44 3.64
CA ARG A 38 10.36 8.22 4.37
C ARG A 38 9.33 7.38 3.63
N PHE A 39 8.30 8.02 3.08
CA PHE A 39 7.21 7.30 2.40
C PHE A 39 7.52 6.93 0.96
N SER A 40 8.51 7.58 0.34
CA SER A 40 8.93 7.27 -1.03
C SER A 40 9.40 5.83 -1.19
N TYR A 41 10.13 5.28 -0.21
CA TYR A 41 10.65 3.91 -0.25
C TYR A 41 9.55 2.87 -0.51
N LYS A 42 8.42 3.02 0.20
CA LYS A 42 7.27 2.13 0.03
C LYS A 42 6.67 2.23 -1.36
N VAL A 43 6.48 3.45 -1.86
CA VAL A 43 5.88 3.68 -3.18
C VAL A 43 6.78 3.14 -4.29
N PHE A 44 8.08 3.44 -4.24
CA PHE A 44 9.03 2.92 -5.23
C PHE A 44 9.15 1.39 -5.17
N ALA A 45 9.11 0.77 -3.98
CA ALA A 45 9.11 -0.68 -3.85
C ALA A 45 7.86 -1.32 -4.48
N GLN A 46 6.68 -0.73 -4.27
CA GLN A 46 5.43 -1.18 -4.90
C GLN A 46 5.47 -1.04 -6.41
N CYS A 47 5.97 0.09 -6.91
CA CYS A 47 6.13 0.34 -8.35
C CYS A 47 7.15 -0.61 -8.99
N ASN A 48 8.25 -0.92 -8.30
CA ASN A 48 9.23 -1.90 -8.77
C ASN A 48 8.60 -3.31 -8.86
N ALA A 49 7.93 -3.74 -7.80
CA ALA A 49 7.28 -5.05 -7.76
C ALA A 49 6.22 -5.23 -8.87
N SER A 50 5.55 -4.15 -9.29
CA SER A 50 4.54 -4.20 -10.36
C SER A 50 5.08 -4.67 -11.72
N LYS A 51 6.39 -4.60 -11.95
CA LYS A 51 7.07 -5.10 -13.17
C LYS A 51 6.86 -6.61 -13.38
N HIS A 52 6.58 -7.36 -12.31
CA HIS A 52 6.31 -8.80 -12.41
C HIS A 52 4.91 -9.13 -12.96
N GLY A 53 4.01 -8.15 -13.07
CA GLY A 53 2.65 -8.37 -13.58
C GLY A 53 1.77 -9.20 -12.63
N GLY A 54 0.61 -9.61 -13.12
CA GLY A 54 -0.32 -10.45 -12.35
C GLY A 54 -1.00 -9.74 -11.19
N LYS A 55 -1.43 -10.50 -10.18
CA LYS A 55 -1.96 -9.97 -8.92
C LYS A 55 -0.83 -9.84 -7.91
N MET A 56 -0.65 -8.66 -7.37
CA MET A 56 0.36 -8.33 -6.39
C MET A 56 -0.27 -7.86 -5.08
N TYR A 57 0.24 -8.34 -3.95
CA TYR A 57 -0.21 -7.90 -2.62
C TYR A 57 0.95 -7.27 -1.86
N TYR A 58 0.76 -6.02 -1.49
CA TYR A 58 1.68 -5.33 -0.59
C TYR A 58 1.23 -5.51 0.86
N VAL A 59 2.19 -5.77 1.73
CA VAL A 59 1.98 -5.91 3.18
C VAL A 59 3.07 -5.13 3.92
N ASP A 60 2.69 -4.29 4.89
CA ASP A 60 3.65 -3.58 5.73
C ASP A 60 4.54 -4.55 6.52
N GLY A 61 5.83 -4.24 6.62
CA GLY A 61 6.84 -5.10 7.26
C GLY A 61 6.65 -5.32 8.78
N ASP A 62 5.71 -4.62 9.42
CA ASP A 62 5.32 -4.87 10.81
C ASP A 62 4.04 -5.72 10.93
N SER A 63 3.69 -6.42 9.87
CA SER A 63 2.61 -7.41 9.84
C SER A 63 3.13 -8.81 10.08
N VAL A 64 2.35 -9.62 10.79
CA VAL A 64 2.67 -11.02 11.09
C VAL A 64 1.57 -11.91 10.57
N PHE A 65 1.92 -12.81 9.66
CA PHE A 65 0.99 -13.84 9.20
C PHE A 65 0.78 -14.89 10.29
N THR A 66 -0.49 -15.19 10.55
CA THR A 66 -0.92 -16.15 11.59
C THR A 66 -1.46 -17.44 10.99
N LYS A 67 -1.89 -17.38 9.75
CA LYS A 67 -2.35 -18.51 8.93
C LYS A 67 -1.87 -18.34 7.49
N THR A 68 -1.81 -19.42 6.75
CA THR A 68 -1.57 -19.40 5.30
C THR A 68 -2.79 -18.80 4.60
N MET A 69 -2.57 -17.89 3.66
CA MET A 69 -3.57 -17.46 2.69
C MET A 69 -3.44 -18.35 1.46
N ASP A 70 -4.49 -19.03 1.10
CA ASP A 70 -4.57 -19.80 -0.14
C ASP A 70 -5.10 -18.92 -1.29
N ASP A 71 -5.14 -19.49 -2.49
CA ASP A 71 -5.56 -18.78 -3.69
C ASP A 71 -7.03 -18.31 -3.60
N GLU A 72 -7.90 -19.07 -2.92
CA GLU A 72 -9.30 -18.69 -2.72
C GLU A 72 -9.42 -17.40 -1.89
N ILE A 73 -8.67 -17.29 -0.81
CA ILE A 73 -8.61 -16.07 0.02
C ILE A 73 -8.01 -14.91 -0.77
N LEU A 74 -6.93 -15.15 -1.51
CA LEU A 74 -6.31 -14.10 -2.32
C LEU A 74 -7.26 -13.61 -3.41
N ASP A 75 -7.94 -14.50 -4.12
CA ASP A 75 -8.95 -14.12 -5.13
C ASP A 75 -10.15 -13.40 -4.52
N MET A 76 -10.56 -13.79 -3.31
CA MET A 76 -11.61 -13.07 -2.60
C MET A 76 -11.16 -11.66 -2.21
N LEU A 77 -9.88 -11.47 -1.84
CA LEU A 77 -9.34 -10.15 -1.51
C LEU A 77 -9.17 -9.27 -2.76
N LEU A 78 -8.80 -9.83 -3.90
CA LEU A 78 -8.60 -9.12 -5.17
C LEU A 78 -9.24 -9.91 -6.34
N PRO A 79 -10.57 -9.84 -6.52
CA PRO A 79 -11.24 -10.48 -7.65
C PRO A 79 -10.73 -9.98 -9.01
N ASP A 80 -10.83 -10.80 -10.07
CA ASP A 80 -10.27 -10.51 -11.38
C ASP A 80 -10.72 -9.17 -11.98
N LYS A 81 -11.95 -8.76 -11.74
CA LYS A 81 -12.48 -7.48 -12.22
C LYS A 81 -12.01 -6.26 -11.40
N THR A 82 -11.29 -6.48 -10.31
CA THR A 82 -10.85 -5.43 -9.40
C THR A 82 -9.46 -4.97 -9.77
N CYS A 83 -9.26 -3.67 -9.94
CA CYS A 83 -7.96 -3.07 -10.21
C CYS A 83 -7.12 -2.96 -8.94
N VAL A 84 -7.72 -2.45 -7.87
CA VAL A 84 -7.08 -2.37 -6.55
C VAL A 84 -8.02 -2.80 -5.44
N SER A 85 -7.46 -3.42 -4.40
CA SER A 85 -8.15 -3.63 -3.12
C SER A 85 -7.41 -2.93 -1.99
N HIS A 86 -8.17 -2.32 -1.08
CA HIS A 86 -7.58 -1.52 0.00
C HIS A 86 -8.53 -1.38 1.20
N TYR A 87 -7.98 -1.06 2.36
CA TYR A 87 -8.79 -0.80 3.55
C TYR A 87 -9.35 0.61 3.55
N TYR A 88 -10.62 0.73 3.16
CA TYR A 88 -11.37 1.98 3.21
C TYR A 88 -11.65 2.41 4.66
N ARG A 89 -11.48 3.71 4.94
CA ARG A 89 -11.87 4.35 6.19
C ARG A 89 -12.76 5.55 5.89
N GLN A 90 -13.96 5.58 6.48
CA GLN A 90 -14.88 6.70 6.28
C GLN A 90 -14.33 7.99 6.87
N GLY A 91 -14.30 9.06 6.08
CA GLY A 91 -13.82 10.38 6.52
C GLY A 91 -12.31 10.47 6.80
N MET A 92 -11.55 9.44 6.44
CA MET A 92 -10.09 9.38 6.59
C MET A 92 -9.44 8.88 5.30
N TYR A 93 -8.13 9.04 5.20
CA TYR A 93 -7.35 8.43 4.12
C TYR A 93 -7.31 6.89 4.29
N THR A 94 -7.11 6.21 3.17
CA THR A 94 -7.00 4.75 3.08
C THR A 94 -5.91 4.20 4.03
N GLU A 95 -6.15 3.06 4.64
CA GLU A 95 -5.09 2.32 5.33
C GLU A 95 -4.31 1.50 4.31
N THR A 96 -3.04 1.79 4.16
CA THR A 96 -2.15 1.22 3.14
C THR A 96 -1.23 0.12 3.66
N GLY A 97 -1.48 -0.38 4.85
CA GLY A 97 -0.73 -1.52 5.42
C GLY A 97 -0.94 -2.84 4.70
N PHE A 98 -2.03 -2.93 3.91
CA PHE A 98 -2.31 -4.01 2.97
C PHE A 98 -3.01 -3.44 1.74
N ILE A 99 -2.47 -3.70 0.55
CA ILE A 99 -3.04 -3.28 -0.73
C ILE A 99 -2.88 -4.41 -1.73
N GLY A 100 -3.96 -4.72 -2.48
CA GLY A 100 -3.89 -5.56 -3.67
C GLY A 100 -3.85 -4.72 -4.93
N PHE A 101 -2.98 -5.06 -5.88
CA PHE A 101 -2.87 -4.47 -7.20
C PHE A 101 -3.03 -5.55 -8.26
N ASN A 102 -3.98 -5.40 -9.17
CA ASN A 102 -4.19 -6.32 -10.29
C ASN A 102 -3.58 -5.75 -11.56
N MET A 103 -2.32 -6.08 -11.82
CA MET A 103 -1.56 -5.57 -12.96
C MET A 103 -2.01 -6.14 -14.32
N ASN A 104 -3.00 -7.04 -14.33
CA ASN A 104 -3.62 -7.54 -15.58
C ASN A 104 -4.52 -6.50 -16.26
N HIS A 105 -4.89 -5.41 -15.57
CA HIS A 105 -5.69 -4.33 -16.13
C HIS A 105 -4.80 -3.23 -16.70
N GLU A 106 -5.09 -2.79 -17.94
CA GLU A 106 -4.32 -1.75 -18.62
C GLU A 106 -4.27 -0.43 -17.85
N CYS A 107 -5.37 -0.04 -17.18
CA CYS A 107 -5.41 1.17 -16.36
C CYS A 107 -4.40 1.14 -15.21
N MET A 108 -3.92 -0.02 -14.79
CA MET A 108 -2.95 -0.15 -13.71
C MET A 108 -1.54 0.30 -14.10
N GLN A 109 -1.19 0.28 -15.37
CA GLN A 109 0.07 0.87 -15.85
C GLN A 109 0.06 2.38 -15.59
N TYR A 110 -1.05 3.06 -15.89
CA TYR A 110 -1.23 4.49 -15.59
C TYR A 110 -1.25 4.77 -14.08
N PHE A 111 -1.84 3.86 -13.29
CA PHE A 111 -1.82 3.97 -11.84
C PHE A 111 -0.39 3.99 -11.32
N ILE A 112 0.41 3.00 -11.67
CA ILE A 112 1.79 2.85 -11.23
C ILE A 112 2.65 4.02 -11.72
N GLU A 113 2.50 4.41 -12.99
CA GLU A 113 3.21 5.55 -13.56
C GLU A 113 2.89 6.85 -12.80
N HIS A 114 1.60 7.16 -12.60
CA HIS A 114 1.19 8.35 -11.85
C HIS A 114 1.72 8.32 -10.41
N TYR A 115 1.56 7.18 -9.73
CA TYR A 115 1.97 6.98 -8.35
C TYR A 115 3.47 7.20 -8.16
N ARG A 116 4.28 6.67 -9.08
CA ARG A 116 5.73 6.85 -9.13
C ARG A 116 6.13 8.28 -9.45
N ASN A 117 5.45 8.90 -10.42
CA ASN A 117 5.76 10.25 -10.91
C ASN A 117 5.48 11.34 -9.88
N LEU A 118 4.62 11.11 -8.87
CA LEU A 118 4.47 12.04 -7.74
C LEU A 118 5.81 12.32 -7.05
N TYR A 119 6.68 11.33 -6.96
CA TYR A 119 8.00 11.47 -6.35
C TYR A 119 9.09 11.85 -7.35
N ILE A 120 9.09 11.29 -8.56
CA ILE A 120 10.09 11.62 -9.58
C ILE A 120 10.07 13.11 -9.90
N ASN A 121 8.87 13.68 -10.03
CA ASN A 121 8.66 15.09 -10.42
C ASN A 121 8.48 16.02 -9.21
N ASP A 122 8.72 15.54 -7.98
CA ASP A 122 8.53 16.28 -6.73
C ASP A 122 7.11 16.85 -6.52
N THR A 123 6.11 16.38 -7.29
CA THR A 123 4.72 16.86 -7.20
C THR A 123 3.99 16.38 -5.93
N VAL A 124 4.55 15.40 -5.23
CA VAL A 124 4.11 14.98 -3.89
C VAL A 124 4.01 16.17 -2.91
N TYR A 125 4.87 17.18 -3.06
CA TYR A 125 4.87 18.38 -2.22
C TYR A 125 3.68 19.32 -2.46
N GLY A 126 2.90 19.11 -3.51
CA GLY A 126 1.62 19.78 -3.75
C GLY A 126 0.43 19.13 -3.05
N LEU A 127 0.60 17.98 -2.42
CA LEU A 127 -0.45 17.29 -1.68
C LEU A 127 -0.63 17.87 -0.27
N SER A 128 -1.79 17.63 0.35
CA SER A 128 -2.07 18.06 1.72
C SER A 128 -1.16 17.40 2.76
N HIS A 129 -0.71 16.18 2.48
CA HIS A 129 0.26 15.41 3.27
C HIS A 129 1.02 14.47 2.32
N TYR A 130 2.23 14.03 2.75
CA TYR A 130 3.16 13.29 1.89
C TYR A 130 3.25 11.80 2.24
N THR A 131 2.31 11.29 3.06
CA THR A 131 2.30 9.86 3.40
C THR A 131 1.86 9.01 2.23
N ASP A 132 2.25 7.74 2.24
CA ASP A 132 1.83 6.72 1.28
C ASP A 132 0.30 6.59 1.17
N CYS A 133 -0.43 6.80 2.28
CA CYS A 133 -1.89 6.85 2.29
C CYS A 133 -2.46 7.97 1.41
N HIS A 134 -1.88 9.18 1.50
CA HIS A 134 -2.35 10.34 0.74
C HIS A 134 -1.97 10.26 -0.73
N THR A 135 -0.76 9.78 -1.04
CA THR A 135 -0.32 9.58 -2.42
C THR A 135 -1.13 8.47 -3.11
N PHE A 136 -1.44 7.39 -2.39
CA PHE A 136 -2.33 6.33 -2.87
C PHE A 136 -3.73 6.88 -3.14
N ASP A 137 -4.33 7.62 -2.21
CA ASP A 137 -5.66 8.21 -2.37
C ASP A 137 -5.73 9.25 -3.50
N ASN A 138 -4.68 10.04 -3.69
CA ASN A 138 -4.57 10.96 -4.81
C ASN A 138 -4.59 10.18 -6.14
N THR A 139 -3.74 9.15 -6.25
CA THR A 139 -3.64 8.35 -7.48
C THR A 139 -4.96 7.64 -7.81
N ARG A 140 -5.58 6.96 -6.87
CA ARG A 140 -6.83 6.24 -7.13
C ARG A 140 -8.00 7.18 -7.52
N LYS A 141 -8.08 8.39 -6.94
CA LYS A 141 -9.06 9.40 -7.35
C LYS A 141 -8.89 9.83 -8.80
N ILE A 142 -7.63 10.02 -9.23
CA ILE A 142 -7.33 10.34 -10.62
C ILE A 142 -7.71 9.18 -11.53
N MET A 143 -7.42 7.93 -11.14
CA MET A 143 -7.82 6.74 -11.90
C MET A 143 -9.34 6.62 -12.02
N THR A 144 -10.08 6.80 -10.92
CA THR A 144 -11.56 6.78 -10.93
C THR A 144 -12.11 7.83 -11.90
N ASN A 145 -11.54 9.03 -11.95
CA ASN A 145 -12.00 10.08 -12.85
C ASN A 145 -11.64 9.81 -14.32
N LYS A 146 -10.48 9.20 -14.56
CA LYS A 146 -9.96 8.96 -15.92
C LYS A 146 -10.54 7.70 -16.56
N PHE A 147 -10.79 6.67 -15.77
CA PHE A 147 -11.19 5.33 -16.22
C PHE A 147 -12.48 4.87 -15.51
N SER A 148 -13.49 5.75 -15.42
CA SER A 148 -14.70 5.55 -14.61
C SER A 148 -15.37 4.17 -14.78
N ASP A 149 -15.35 3.63 -16.00
CA ASP A 149 -16.02 2.37 -16.35
C ASP A 149 -15.07 1.15 -16.33
N GLU A 150 -13.76 1.37 -16.20
CA GLU A 150 -12.72 0.34 -16.28
C GLU A 150 -11.94 0.20 -14.96
N TYR A 151 -12.01 1.21 -14.08
CA TYR A 151 -11.29 1.22 -12.81
C TYR A 151 -12.20 0.84 -11.64
N TYR A 152 -12.13 -0.41 -11.22
CA TYR A 152 -12.91 -0.94 -10.11
C TYR A 152 -12.07 -1.11 -8.85
N GLU A 153 -12.57 -0.61 -7.73
CA GLU A 153 -11.95 -0.76 -6.43
C GLU A 153 -12.72 -1.73 -5.54
N LYS A 154 -12.00 -2.60 -4.83
CA LYS A 154 -12.57 -3.37 -3.72
C LYS A 154 -12.20 -2.73 -2.40
N LYS A 155 -13.20 -2.19 -1.71
CA LYS A 155 -13.05 -1.68 -0.35
C LYS A 155 -13.13 -2.86 0.63
N LEU A 156 -12.03 -3.10 1.34
CA LEU A 156 -11.96 -4.08 2.41
C LEU A 156 -12.37 -3.44 3.74
N GLY A 157 -12.87 -4.24 4.67
CA GLY A 157 -13.26 -3.78 5.98
C GLY A 157 -14.62 -3.08 6.02
N ASP A 158 -14.96 -2.60 7.19
CA ASP A 158 -16.26 -2.00 7.55
C ASP A 158 -16.33 -0.47 7.39
N GLY A 159 -15.25 0.15 6.90
CA GLY A 159 -15.14 1.60 6.79
C GLY A 159 -14.88 2.33 8.10
N GLY A 160 -14.73 1.62 9.20
CA GLY A 160 -14.49 2.21 10.52
C GLY A 160 -13.13 2.87 10.67
N THR A 161 -12.96 3.61 11.75
CA THR A 161 -11.71 4.28 12.11
C THR A 161 -10.81 3.40 13.01
N GLY A 162 -9.61 3.88 13.30
CA GLY A 162 -8.66 3.18 14.16
C GLY A 162 -7.89 2.08 13.42
N HIS A 163 -7.61 0.98 14.11
CA HIS A 163 -6.79 -0.12 13.58
C HIS A 163 -7.64 -1.12 12.78
N ILE A 164 -8.07 -0.69 11.58
CA ILE A 164 -9.06 -1.40 10.76
C ILE A 164 -8.60 -2.81 10.34
N MET A 165 -7.32 -3.01 10.06
CA MET A 165 -6.81 -4.33 9.64
C MET A 165 -6.98 -5.39 10.74
N ALA A 166 -6.85 -5.02 12.01
CA ALA A 166 -7.05 -5.93 13.14
C ALA A 166 -8.53 -6.23 13.43
N ARG A 167 -9.46 -5.53 12.77
CA ARG A 167 -10.92 -5.69 12.95
C ARG A 167 -11.63 -6.25 11.72
N CYS A 168 -10.94 -6.26 10.57
CA CYS A 168 -11.53 -6.69 9.32
C CYS A 168 -11.72 -8.21 9.30
N ASN A 169 -12.94 -8.66 9.15
CA ASN A 169 -13.30 -10.07 9.16
C ASN A 169 -12.68 -10.90 8.02
N LEU A 170 -12.26 -10.23 6.93
CA LEU A 170 -11.65 -10.93 5.79
C LEU A 170 -10.20 -11.34 6.05
N ILE A 171 -9.43 -10.55 6.77
CA ILE A 171 -7.98 -10.75 6.87
C ILE A 171 -7.47 -10.87 8.31
N HIS A 172 -8.26 -10.47 9.33
CA HIS A 172 -7.79 -10.45 10.71
C HIS A 172 -7.35 -11.83 11.23
N ASP A 173 -7.89 -12.91 10.68
CA ASP A 173 -7.51 -14.28 11.05
C ASP A 173 -6.17 -14.72 10.44
N TYR A 174 -5.76 -14.05 9.36
CA TYR A 174 -4.56 -14.38 8.57
C TYR A 174 -3.39 -13.48 8.88
N LEU A 175 -3.65 -12.23 9.29
CA LEU A 175 -2.65 -11.19 9.40
C LEU A 175 -2.88 -10.31 10.62
N ASP A 176 -1.87 -10.14 11.47
CA ASP A 176 -1.84 -9.16 12.56
C ASP A 176 -0.89 -8.02 12.22
N HIS A 177 -1.42 -6.83 11.96
CA HIS A 177 -0.65 -5.63 11.68
C HIS A 177 -0.26 -4.92 12.98
N ARG A 178 0.97 -5.12 13.44
CA ARG A 178 1.49 -4.64 14.73
C ARG A 178 1.98 -3.19 14.70
N LYS A 179 1.16 -2.27 14.23
CA LYS A 179 1.49 -0.86 14.05
C LYS A 179 1.88 -0.14 15.35
N GLY A 180 2.97 0.64 15.32
CA GLY A 180 3.40 1.51 16.42
C GLY A 180 3.78 0.73 17.69
N LYS A 181 3.20 1.07 18.83
CA LYS A 181 3.48 0.43 20.13
C LYS A 181 3.14 -1.07 20.18
N ARG A 182 2.33 -1.57 19.23
CA ARG A 182 1.95 -2.98 19.14
C ARG A 182 3.11 -3.89 18.71
N LYS A 183 4.19 -3.31 18.14
CA LYS A 183 5.40 -4.06 17.72
C LYS A 183 6.05 -4.84 18.87
N SER A 184 5.96 -4.32 20.08
CA SER A 184 6.49 -4.99 21.29
C SER A 184 5.51 -5.98 21.96
N GLN A 185 4.29 -6.11 21.42
CA GLN A 185 3.25 -6.97 21.97
C GLN A 185 3.22 -8.32 21.21
N LYS A 186 2.70 -9.36 21.87
CA LYS A 186 2.54 -10.68 21.23
C LYS A 186 1.56 -10.63 20.06
N HIS A 187 0.54 -9.78 20.15
CA HIS A 187 -0.49 -9.52 19.14
C HIS A 187 -1.10 -8.14 19.39
N SER A 188 -1.77 -7.58 18.35
CA SER A 188 -2.53 -6.35 18.51
C SER A 188 -3.69 -6.56 19.49
N PRO A 189 -3.98 -5.60 20.40
CA PRO A 189 -5.08 -5.72 21.37
C PRO A 189 -6.45 -5.88 20.70
N GLU A 190 -6.61 -5.31 19.52
CA GLU A 190 -7.82 -5.38 18.71
C GLU A 190 -7.96 -6.73 17.98
N TRP A 191 -6.86 -7.46 17.85
CA TRP A 191 -6.83 -8.76 17.16
C TRP A 191 -7.43 -9.82 18.09
N LYS A 192 -8.63 -10.24 17.78
CA LYS A 192 -9.33 -11.29 18.51
C LYS A 192 -9.24 -12.58 17.69
N ARG A 193 -8.74 -13.65 18.30
CA ARG A 193 -8.88 -14.98 17.71
C ARG A 193 -10.36 -15.36 17.70
N SER A 194 -10.91 -15.64 16.53
CA SER A 194 -12.19 -16.34 16.39
C SER A 194 -12.05 -17.79 16.84
#